data_6957a496150497ce55e3c67579de5c7f
#
_entry.id   6957a496150497ce55e3c67579de5c7f
#
_cell.length_a   1.000
_cell.length_b   1.000
_cell.length_c   1.000
_cell.angle_alpha   90.00
_cell.angle_beta   90.00
_cell.angle_gamma   90.00
#
_symmetry.space_group_name_H-M   'P 1'
#
loop_
_entity.id
_entity.type
_entity.pdbx_description
1 polymer ?
#
loop_
_entity_poly.entity_id
_entity_poly.type
_entity_poly.pdbx_seq_one_letter_code
_entity_poly.pdbx_strand_id
1 'polypeptide(L)'
;MTKLRKIILIPALVIVSISGFFSCGVDRWPEYAHQTALDTWMYDIMQQNYLWYQDLPSYDDANLFLEPAQFLSKVKSKNDSYSFVDSVMETPLPSYGFDYSLVRNPDIDTAYNALITYVIPGSPAAAVLKRGDWIVKVDTSYISKKYESQLLQGTEPLEVTLGKYQLVPPTEPPVEGEEEEIYRVVPVGDPVKIGAAVPLVDNPVHCKKTLTLTDGSEVGYLMYNSFTAGTKESPEKYNAELREWSDELAQKNIHEVILDLRYNKGGSIDCVQLLSTMLVSSYYLDQTMGFLEYNDKNTDKDVTLTFDSKLLNTSGGKNLDLTTLIVLIGGETAGAPEMLMHCLNGKIQKL
;
A
#
# COMPACT_ATOMS: atom_id res chain seq x y z
N MET A 1 55.33 -68.06 -10.13
CA MET A 1 54.11 -67.45 -9.47
C MET A 1 54.02 -65.95 -9.54
N THR A 2 55.05 -65.21 -9.97
CA THR A 2 55.06 -63.71 -9.94
C THR A 2 54.47 -63.04 -11.18
N LYS A 3 54.48 -63.69 -12.35
CA LYS A 3 53.95 -63.07 -13.60
C LYS A 3 52.43 -63.15 -13.73
N LEU A 4 51.81 -64.20 -13.21
CA LEU A 4 50.34 -64.40 -13.24
C LEU A 4 49.61 -63.41 -12.29
N ARG A 5 50.23 -63.07 -11.15
CA ARG A 5 49.65 -62.07 -10.18
C ARG A 5 49.64 -60.65 -10.74
N LYS A 6 50.65 -60.25 -11.59
CA LYS A 6 50.70 -58.95 -12.22
C LYS A 6 49.67 -58.77 -13.34
N ILE A 7 49.30 -59.85 -14.05
CA ILE A 7 48.34 -59.82 -15.17
C ILE A 7 46.93 -59.71 -14.64
N ILE A 8 46.64 -60.19 -13.44
CA ILE A 8 45.27 -60.10 -12.81
C ILE A 8 45.11 -58.77 -12.05
N LEU A 9 46.19 -58.21 -11.50
CA LEU A 9 46.09 -56.95 -10.72
C LEU A 9 45.88 -55.70 -11.60
N ILE A 10 46.39 -55.67 -12.82
CA ILE A 10 46.21 -54.52 -13.72
C ILE A 10 44.76 -54.39 -14.21
N PRO A 11 44.09 -55.43 -14.72
CA PRO A 11 42.67 -55.31 -15.11
C PRO A 11 41.73 -55.09 -13.92
N ALA A 12 42.03 -55.62 -12.73
CA ALA A 12 41.26 -55.35 -11.53
C ALA A 12 41.36 -53.88 -11.09
N LEU A 13 42.56 -53.26 -11.22
CA LEU A 13 42.74 -51.85 -10.90
C LEU A 13 42.07 -50.91 -11.91
N VAL A 14 42.00 -51.31 -13.19
CA VAL A 14 41.31 -50.57 -14.24
C VAL A 14 39.82 -50.66 -14.09
N ILE A 15 39.27 -51.82 -13.69
CA ILE A 15 37.84 -51.97 -13.41
C ILE A 15 37.41 -51.17 -12.21
N VAL A 16 38.21 -51.10 -11.14
CA VAL A 16 37.93 -50.25 -9.96
C VAL A 16 38.02 -48.77 -10.28
N SER A 17 38.94 -48.33 -11.16
CA SER A 17 39.00 -46.93 -11.58
C SER A 17 37.89 -46.54 -12.54
N ILE A 18 37.39 -47.44 -13.37
CA ILE A 18 36.21 -47.17 -14.24
C ILE A 18 34.91 -47.12 -13.46
N SER A 19 34.74 -47.95 -12.43
CA SER A 19 33.54 -47.88 -11.56
C SER A 19 33.51 -46.64 -10.65
N GLY A 20 34.66 -45.99 -10.43
CA GLY A 20 34.73 -44.73 -9.65
C GLY A 20 34.24 -43.48 -10.41
N PHE A 21 34.11 -43.57 -11.76
CA PHE A 21 33.64 -42.46 -12.60
C PHE A 21 32.17 -42.53 -12.96
N PHE A 22 31.44 -43.55 -12.62
CA PHE A 22 29.99 -43.63 -12.68
C PHE A 22 29.36 -43.21 -11.37
N SER A 23 29.78 -42.10 -10.82
CA SER A 23 28.93 -41.36 -9.91
C SER A 23 27.80 -40.77 -10.75
N CYS A 24 26.80 -41.56 -11.08
CA CYS A 24 25.52 -41.06 -11.55
C CYS A 24 25.01 -40.22 -10.41
N GLY A 25 25.19 -38.92 -10.48
CA GLY A 25 24.48 -37.99 -9.57
C GLY A 25 23.00 -38.30 -9.72
N VAL A 26 22.40 -38.87 -8.72
CA VAL A 26 20.93 -38.98 -8.69
C VAL A 26 20.45 -37.58 -8.71
N ASP A 27 19.63 -37.23 -9.72
CA ASP A 27 18.95 -35.96 -9.75
C ASP A 27 18.01 -35.91 -8.53
N ARG A 28 18.41 -35.17 -7.51
CA ARG A 28 17.65 -35.00 -6.29
C ARG A 28 16.69 -33.82 -6.35
N TRP A 29 16.66 -33.09 -7.47
CA TRP A 29 15.80 -31.94 -7.68
C TRP A 29 14.31 -32.25 -7.40
N PRO A 30 13.75 -33.40 -7.80
CA PRO A 30 12.39 -33.76 -7.46
C PRO A 30 12.09 -33.86 -5.95
N GLU A 31 13.11 -34.17 -5.13
CA GLU A 31 12.96 -34.25 -3.67
C GLU A 31 12.71 -32.86 -3.05
N TYR A 32 13.22 -31.81 -3.70
CA TYR A 32 13.12 -30.42 -3.24
C TYR A 32 12.06 -29.60 -3.96
N ALA A 33 11.39 -30.19 -4.96
CA ALA A 33 10.41 -29.47 -5.79
C ALA A 33 9.32 -28.78 -4.97
N HIS A 34 8.87 -29.39 -3.88
CA HIS A 34 7.86 -28.76 -3.01
C HIS A 34 8.41 -27.55 -2.25
N GLN A 35 9.69 -27.57 -1.85
CA GLN A 35 10.33 -26.48 -1.11
C GLN A 35 10.67 -25.30 -2.01
N THR A 36 10.97 -25.56 -3.28
CA THR A 36 11.39 -24.55 -4.26
C THR A 36 10.27 -24.06 -5.16
N ALA A 37 9.09 -24.69 -5.10
CA ALA A 37 8.00 -24.45 -6.04
C ALA A 37 7.58 -22.98 -6.13
N LEU A 38 7.50 -22.29 -5.01
CA LEU A 38 7.06 -20.90 -4.97
C LEU A 38 8.11 -19.97 -5.56
N ASP A 39 9.37 -20.11 -5.18
CA ASP A 39 10.46 -19.29 -5.68
C ASP A 39 10.74 -19.57 -7.16
N THR A 40 10.60 -20.83 -7.61
CA THR A 40 10.64 -21.20 -9.02
C THR A 40 9.54 -20.49 -9.80
N TRP A 41 8.29 -20.54 -9.32
CA TRP A 41 7.17 -19.84 -9.94
C TRP A 41 7.41 -18.32 -9.98
N MET A 42 7.91 -17.73 -8.90
CA MET A 42 8.24 -16.30 -8.86
C MET A 42 9.30 -15.95 -9.89
N TYR A 43 10.36 -16.76 -9.98
CA TYR A 43 11.43 -16.56 -10.96
C TYR A 43 10.89 -16.61 -12.40
N ASP A 44 10.09 -17.62 -12.73
CA ASP A 44 9.50 -17.79 -14.06
C ASP A 44 8.58 -16.63 -14.44
N ILE A 45 7.76 -16.16 -13.50
CA ILE A 45 6.90 -14.98 -13.71
C ILE A 45 7.74 -13.72 -13.93
N MET A 46 8.80 -13.54 -13.13
CA MET A 46 9.71 -12.40 -13.29
C MET A 46 10.48 -12.47 -14.62
N GLN A 47 10.95 -13.62 -15.04
CA GLN A 47 11.59 -13.80 -16.34
C GLN A 47 10.70 -13.40 -17.52
N GLN A 48 9.39 -13.54 -17.38
CA GLN A 48 8.43 -13.22 -18.44
C GLN A 48 7.92 -11.78 -18.36
N ASN A 49 7.58 -11.30 -17.16
CA ASN A 49 6.77 -10.10 -16.99
C ASN A 49 7.51 -8.94 -16.31
N TYR A 50 8.63 -9.19 -15.64
CA TYR A 50 9.34 -8.16 -14.89
C TYR A 50 10.00 -7.15 -15.84
N LEU A 51 9.87 -5.86 -15.56
CA LEU A 51 10.42 -4.81 -16.40
C LEU A 51 11.94 -4.95 -16.59
N TRP A 52 12.63 -5.24 -15.51
CA TRP A 52 14.08 -5.43 -15.49
C TRP A 52 14.46 -6.92 -15.47
N TYR A 53 13.78 -7.77 -16.23
CA TYR A 53 14.05 -9.21 -16.26
C TYR A 53 15.50 -9.55 -16.68
N GLN A 54 16.14 -8.64 -17.41
CA GLN A 54 17.56 -8.79 -17.84
C GLN A 54 18.54 -8.66 -16.67
N ASP A 55 18.13 -8.05 -15.55
CA ASP A 55 18.94 -7.91 -14.34
C ASP A 55 18.83 -9.14 -13.41
N LEU A 56 17.93 -10.07 -13.71
CA LEU A 56 17.77 -11.28 -12.91
C LEU A 56 19.04 -12.15 -13.01
N PRO A 57 19.49 -12.77 -11.92
CA PRO A 57 20.54 -13.76 -11.96
C PRO A 57 20.14 -14.95 -12.86
N SER A 58 21.08 -15.74 -13.31
CA SER A 58 20.76 -17.00 -14.00
C SER A 58 19.97 -17.92 -13.05
N TYR A 59 19.18 -18.84 -13.60
CA TYR A 59 18.41 -19.80 -12.80
C TYR A 59 19.29 -20.59 -11.83
N ASP A 60 20.47 -21.00 -12.29
CA ASP A 60 21.42 -21.78 -11.49
C ASP A 60 22.08 -20.97 -10.35
N ASP A 61 22.12 -19.65 -10.50
CA ASP A 61 22.66 -18.74 -9.47
C ASP A 61 21.57 -18.25 -8.49
N ALA A 62 20.31 -18.47 -8.82
CA ALA A 62 19.19 -18.10 -7.98
C ALA A 62 19.01 -19.10 -6.83
N ASN A 63 19.04 -18.63 -5.59
CA ASN A 63 18.79 -19.49 -4.43
C ASN A 63 17.29 -19.66 -4.21
N LEU A 64 16.72 -20.75 -4.70
CA LEU A 64 15.29 -21.06 -4.66
C LEU A 64 14.82 -21.64 -3.31
N PHE A 65 15.66 -21.64 -2.28
CA PHE A 65 15.35 -22.16 -0.93
C PHE A 65 15.13 -21.05 0.11
N LEU A 66 14.95 -19.83 -0.34
CA LEU A 66 14.72 -18.69 0.54
C LEU A 66 13.23 -18.55 0.88
N GLU A 67 12.94 -17.80 1.92
CA GLU A 67 11.58 -17.27 2.09
C GLU A 67 11.25 -16.32 0.95
N PRO A 68 10.00 -16.30 0.42
CA PRO A 68 9.64 -15.57 -0.80
C PRO A 68 10.04 -14.08 -0.81
N ALA A 69 9.88 -13.39 0.32
CA ALA A 69 10.29 -11.99 0.45
C ALA A 69 11.82 -11.81 0.38
N GLN A 70 12.58 -12.76 0.94
CA GLN A 70 14.03 -12.77 0.87
C GLN A 70 14.50 -13.11 -0.55
N PHE A 71 13.85 -14.08 -1.20
CA PHE A 71 14.11 -14.44 -2.59
C PHE A 71 13.93 -13.22 -3.49
N LEU A 72 12.77 -12.56 -3.47
CA LEU A 72 12.51 -11.36 -4.27
C LEU A 72 13.58 -10.28 -4.02
N SER A 73 13.92 -10.03 -2.76
CA SER A 73 14.94 -9.03 -2.39
C SER A 73 16.32 -9.33 -2.98
N LYS A 74 16.65 -10.61 -3.23
CA LYS A 74 17.93 -11.04 -3.79
C LYS A 74 17.99 -10.99 -5.31
N VAL A 75 16.87 -11.29 -5.98
CA VAL A 75 16.83 -11.43 -7.45
C VAL A 75 16.38 -10.17 -8.17
N LYS A 76 15.64 -9.26 -7.51
CA LYS A 76 15.14 -8.05 -8.16
C LYS A 76 16.26 -7.06 -8.53
N SER A 77 16.01 -6.27 -9.57
CA SER A 77 16.89 -5.18 -10.00
C SER A 77 17.12 -4.17 -8.87
N LYS A 78 18.30 -3.56 -8.85
CA LYS A 78 18.62 -2.43 -7.96
C LYS A 78 17.81 -1.18 -8.27
N ASN A 79 17.25 -1.09 -9.48
CA ASN A 79 16.37 0.00 -9.90
C ASN A 79 14.94 -0.18 -9.36
N ASP A 80 14.61 -1.37 -8.86
CA ASP A 80 13.29 -1.69 -8.32
C ASP A 80 13.22 -1.40 -6.82
N SER A 81 12.61 -0.29 -6.48
CA SER A 81 12.33 0.13 -5.09
C SER A 81 10.92 -0.23 -4.63
N TYR A 82 10.08 -0.81 -5.50
CA TYR A 82 8.64 -0.91 -5.28
C TYR A 82 8.14 -2.35 -5.12
N SER A 83 8.76 -3.33 -5.81
CA SER A 83 8.27 -4.71 -5.73
C SER A 83 8.49 -5.32 -4.36
N PHE A 84 7.45 -5.91 -3.81
CA PHE A 84 7.45 -6.63 -2.55
C PHE A 84 6.53 -7.85 -2.62
N VAL A 85 6.72 -8.79 -1.70
CA VAL A 85 5.83 -9.93 -1.53
C VAL A 85 4.79 -9.57 -0.48
N ASP A 86 3.52 -9.71 -0.84
CA ASP A 86 2.40 -9.56 0.08
C ASP A 86 1.67 -10.89 0.25
N SER A 87 1.10 -11.12 1.42
CA SER A 87 0.22 -12.26 1.68
C SER A 87 -1.23 -11.81 1.53
N VAL A 88 -1.87 -12.20 0.43
CA VAL A 88 -3.31 -11.95 0.26
C VAL A 88 -4.10 -12.87 1.18
N MET A 89 -4.78 -12.30 2.17
CA MET A 89 -5.72 -13.02 3.01
C MET A 89 -7.11 -13.01 2.36
N GLU A 90 -7.72 -14.18 2.20
CA GLU A 90 -9.09 -14.28 1.63
C GLU A 90 -10.15 -13.64 2.53
N THR A 91 -9.88 -13.57 3.83
CA THR A 91 -10.76 -12.93 4.83
C THR A 91 -10.06 -11.75 5.45
N PRO A 92 -10.77 -10.64 5.68
CA PRO A 92 -10.21 -9.49 6.40
C PRO A 92 -9.69 -9.93 7.78
N LEU A 93 -8.48 -9.51 8.12
CA LEU A 93 -7.96 -9.72 9.47
C LEU A 93 -8.78 -8.91 10.48
N PRO A 94 -8.98 -9.44 11.69
CA PRO A 94 -9.58 -8.66 12.76
C PRO A 94 -8.79 -7.37 13.00
N SER A 95 -9.52 -6.25 13.12
CA SER A 95 -8.95 -4.93 13.37
C SER A 95 -9.83 -4.16 14.36
N TYR A 96 -9.26 -3.24 15.09
CA TYR A 96 -10.01 -2.27 15.88
C TYR A 96 -10.67 -1.20 15.00
N GLY A 97 -10.21 -1.04 13.75
CA GLY A 97 -10.77 -0.13 12.77
C GLY A 97 -10.27 1.30 12.87
N PHE A 98 -9.03 1.50 13.26
CA PHE A 98 -8.35 2.79 13.14
C PHE A 98 -6.97 2.62 12.49
N ASP A 99 -6.50 3.68 11.85
CA ASP A 99 -5.13 3.81 11.40
C ASP A 99 -4.46 4.98 12.12
N TYR A 100 -3.12 4.97 12.18
CA TYR A 100 -2.37 5.91 12.98
C TYR A 100 -0.97 6.18 12.40
N SER A 101 -0.41 7.32 12.80
CA SER A 101 1.01 7.64 12.59
C SER A 101 1.70 7.76 13.94
N LEU A 102 2.87 7.12 14.08
CA LEU A 102 3.68 7.25 15.29
C LEU A 102 4.49 8.54 15.27
N VAL A 103 4.28 9.35 16.28
CA VAL A 103 5.05 10.57 16.54
C VAL A 103 5.89 10.37 17.78
N ARG A 104 7.20 10.64 17.70
CA ARG A 104 8.12 10.46 18.83
C ARG A 104 7.66 11.29 20.03
N ASN A 105 7.64 10.66 21.20
CA ASN A 105 7.41 11.38 22.44
C ASN A 105 8.69 12.16 22.81
N PRO A 106 8.65 13.49 22.98
CA PRO A 106 9.85 14.26 23.24
C PRO A 106 10.40 14.09 24.67
N ASP A 107 9.55 13.64 25.61
CA ASP A 107 9.89 13.53 27.03
C ASP A 107 10.36 12.11 27.40
N ILE A 108 10.13 11.11 26.55
CA ILE A 108 10.47 9.70 26.79
C ILE A 108 11.11 9.11 25.53
N ASP A 109 12.41 8.93 25.57
CA ASP A 109 13.28 8.59 24.43
C ASP A 109 12.84 7.37 23.60
N THR A 110 12.24 6.36 24.23
CA THR A 110 11.82 5.13 23.57
C THR A 110 10.33 5.08 23.24
N ALA A 111 9.59 6.16 23.64
CA ALA A 111 8.15 6.21 23.51
C ALA A 111 7.69 7.01 22.28
N TYR A 112 6.50 6.68 21.84
CA TYR A 112 5.77 7.35 20.76
C TYR A 112 4.34 7.62 21.22
N ASN A 113 3.73 8.63 20.61
CA ASN A 113 2.30 8.86 20.66
C ASN A 113 1.71 8.47 19.32
N ALA A 114 0.55 7.81 19.28
CA ALA A 114 -0.12 7.47 18.04
C ALA A 114 -1.15 8.55 17.71
N LEU A 115 -0.94 9.27 16.60
CA LEU A 115 -1.90 10.20 16.03
C LEU A 115 -2.88 9.41 15.16
N ILE A 116 -4.16 9.44 15.48
CA ILE A 116 -5.20 8.75 14.69
C ILE A 116 -5.41 9.48 13.37
N THR A 117 -5.16 8.77 12.27
CA THR A 117 -5.22 9.30 10.90
C THR A 117 -6.61 9.17 10.31
N TYR A 118 -7.28 8.04 10.54
CA TYR A 118 -8.70 7.85 10.28
C TYR A 118 -9.27 6.72 11.14
N VAL A 119 -10.61 6.61 11.17
CA VAL A 119 -11.33 5.56 11.89
C VAL A 119 -12.43 5.02 10.97
N ILE A 120 -12.50 3.70 10.84
CA ILE A 120 -13.50 3.02 10.01
C ILE A 120 -14.87 3.15 10.68
N PRO A 121 -15.88 3.70 9.99
CA PRO A 121 -17.23 3.83 10.55
C PRO A 121 -17.82 2.48 10.99
N GLY A 122 -18.42 2.45 12.19
CA GLY A 122 -19.01 1.22 12.75
C GLY A 122 -18.01 0.23 13.35
N SER A 123 -16.71 0.54 13.33
CA SER A 123 -15.69 -0.27 13.97
C SER A 123 -15.72 -0.15 15.50
N PRO A 124 -15.05 -1.08 16.24
CA PRO A 124 -14.90 -0.96 17.69
C PRO A 124 -14.28 0.37 18.15
N ALA A 125 -13.33 0.90 17.38
CA ALA A 125 -12.69 2.18 17.68
C ALA A 125 -13.60 3.38 17.43
N ALA A 126 -14.53 3.30 16.49
CA ALA A 126 -15.43 4.41 16.12
C ALA A 126 -16.32 4.89 17.27
N ALA A 127 -16.51 4.06 18.31
CA ALA A 127 -17.28 4.44 19.49
C ALA A 127 -16.55 5.46 20.37
N VAL A 128 -15.21 5.50 20.32
CA VAL A 128 -14.38 6.24 21.30
C VAL A 128 -13.26 7.06 20.66
N LEU A 129 -12.90 6.79 19.41
CA LEU A 129 -11.85 7.51 18.69
C LEU A 129 -12.39 8.24 17.48
N LYS A 130 -11.71 9.31 17.12
CA LYS A 130 -11.89 10.05 15.87
C LYS A 130 -10.55 10.49 15.30
N ARG A 131 -10.55 10.86 14.04
CA ARG A 131 -9.37 11.46 13.39
C ARG A 131 -8.86 12.66 14.18
N GLY A 132 -7.53 12.71 14.38
CA GLY A 132 -6.86 13.77 15.12
C GLY A 132 -6.72 13.51 16.61
N ASP A 133 -7.32 12.45 17.15
CA ASP A 133 -7.09 12.02 18.52
C ASP A 133 -5.66 11.46 18.65
N TRP A 134 -5.13 11.54 19.86
CA TRP A 134 -3.82 11.00 20.22
C TRP A 134 -3.98 9.87 21.22
N ILE A 135 -3.32 8.75 20.99
CA ILE A 135 -3.15 7.70 22.00
C ILE A 135 -1.73 7.85 22.59
N VAL A 136 -1.66 8.00 23.89
CA VAL A 136 -0.42 8.16 24.63
C VAL A 136 0.04 6.85 25.26
N LYS A 137 -0.92 6.06 25.75
CA LYS A 137 -0.70 4.75 26.35
C LYS A 137 -1.75 3.75 25.88
N VAL A 138 -1.36 2.49 25.87
CA VAL A 138 -2.26 1.34 25.76
C VAL A 138 -2.12 0.55 27.07
N ASP A 139 -3.24 0.35 27.76
CA ASP A 139 -3.28 -0.12 29.14
C ASP A 139 -2.35 0.76 30.04
N THR A 140 -1.33 0.18 30.62
CA THR A 140 -0.34 0.92 31.44
C THR A 140 0.95 1.28 30.69
N SER A 141 1.09 0.85 29.41
CA SER A 141 2.33 0.90 28.66
C SER A 141 2.38 2.07 27.68
N TYR A 142 3.51 2.75 27.62
CA TYR A 142 3.81 3.67 26.53
C TYR A 142 4.06 2.88 25.22
N ILE A 143 3.65 3.45 24.10
CA ILE A 143 3.84 2.86 22.79
C ILE A 143 5.33 2.94 22.43
N SER A 144 5.92 1.83 21.99
CA SER A 144 7.28 1.78 21.45
C SER A 144 7.29 1.03 20.12
N LYS A 145 8.20 1.35 19.21
CA LYS A 145 8.33 0.65 17.90
C LYS A 145 8.45 -0.87 18.05
N LYS A 146 9.08 -1.34 19.10
CA LYS A 146 9.27 -2.77 19.35
C LYS A 146 7.95 -3.50 19.65
N TYR A 147 7.03 -2.83 20.34
CA TYR A 147 5.77 -3.43 20.83
C TYR A 147 4.53 -2.81 20.16
N GLU A 148 4.72 -2.00 19.13
CA GLU A 148 3.65 -1.31 18.42
C GLU A 148 2.53 -2.25 17.95
N SER A 149 2.88 -3.29 17.19
CA SER A 149 1.90 -4.25 16.68
C SER A 149 1.17 -4.99 17.80
N GLN A 150 1.88 -5.36 18.85
CA GLN A 150 1.27 -6.03 20.00
C GLN A 150 0.27 -5.13 20.74
N LEU A 151 0.56 -3.83 20.83
CA LEU A 151 -0.26 -2.87 21.56
C LEU A 151 -1.43 -2.34 20.73
N LEU A 152 -1.24 -2.09 19.43
CA LEU A 152 -2.21 -1.38 18.60
C LEU A 152 -2.87 -2.25 17.53
N GLN A 153 -2.38 -3.46 17.27
CA GLN A 153 -2.87 -4.38 16.23
C GLN A 153 -3.26 -5.75 16.80
N GLY A 154 -3.56 -5.81 18.08
CA GLY A 154 -4.03 -7.02 18.74
C GLY A 154 -5.48 -7.38 18.41
N THR A 155 -6.02 -8.39 19.07
CA THR A 155 -7.41 -8.86 18.90
C THR A 155 -8.29 -8.65 20.13
N GLU A 156 -7.67 -8.62 21.32
CA GLU A 156 -8.38 -8.45 22.60
C GLU A 156 -8.81 -6.99 22.82
N PRO A 157 -9.86 -6.74 23.62
CA PRO A 157 -10.20 -5.38 24.03
C PRO A 157 -8.99 -4.68 24.66
N LEU A 158 -8.83 -3.39 24.35
CA LEU A 158 -7.74 -2.59 24.92
C LEU A 158 -8.27 -1.31 25.56
N GLU A 159 -7.51 -0.81 26.54
CA GLU A 159 -7.78 0.46 27.19
C GLU A 159 -6.71 1.48 26.75
N VAL A 160 -7.14 2.63 26.25
CA VAL A 160 -6.23 3.65 25.74
C VAL A 160 -6.33 4.95 26.53
N THR A 161 -5.18 5.52 26.87
CA THR A 161 -5.11 6.88 27.41
C THR A 161 -5.00 7.86 26.26
N LEU A 162 -5.98 8.75 26.14
CA LEU A 162 -5.97 9.79 25.11
C LEU A 162 -5.06 10.96 25.49
N GLY A 163 -4.63 11.72 24.49
CA GLY A 163 -3.82 12.91 24.65
C GLY A 163 -4.35 14.09 23.86
N LYS A 164 -3.92 15.28 24.26
CA LYS A 164 -4.17 16.51 23.53
C LYS A 164 -2.85 17.21 23.22
N TYR A 165 -2.66 17.58 21.96
CA TYR A 165 -1.55 18.41 21.53
C TYR A 165 -1.82 19.85 21.94
N GLN A 166 -1.01 20.40 22.83
CA GLN A 166 -1.23 21.72 23.39
C GLN A 166 0.08 22.40 23.81
N LEU A 167 0.03 23.71 23.91
CA LEU A 167 1.11 24.52 24.48
C LEU A 167 1.27 24.16 25.95
N VAL A 168 2.52 23.91 26.35
CA VAL A 168 2.89 23.66 27.76
C VAL A 168 3.90 24.72 28.23
N PRO A 169 3.88 25.11 29.51
CA PRO A 169 4.91 26.01 30.05
C PRO A 169 6.30 25.40 29.87
N PRO A 170 7.32 26.21 29.54
CA PRO A 170 8.71 25.75 29.52
C PRO A 170 9.10 25.23 30.89
N THR A 171 9.87 24.14 30.92
CA THR A 171 10.36 23.51 32.16
C THR A 171 11.51 24.30 32.79
N GLU A 172 12.19 25.12 31.98
CA GLU A 172 13.24 26.05 32.44
C GLU A 172 12.87 27.47 32.01
N PRO A 173 13.28 28.52 32.77
CA PRO A 173 13.00 29.88 32.34
C PRO A 173 13.68 30.15 31.00
N PRO A 174 12.95 30.78 30.04
CA PRO A 174 13.50 31.09 28.72
C PRO A 174 14.72 32.00 28.86
N VAL A 175 15.70 31.80 27.98
CA VAL A 175 16.85 32.72 27.88
C VAL A 175 16.31 34.08 27.44
N GLU A 176 16.84 35.14 28.03
CA GLU A 176 16.36 36.51 27.82
C GLU A 176 16.34 36.85 26.32
N GLY A 177 15.15 37.00 25.74
CA GLY A 177 14.93 37.34 24.34
C GLY A 177 14.44 36.20 23.44
N GLU A 178 14.27 34.97 23.93
CA GLU A 178 13.70 33.85 23.17
C GLU A 178 12.41 33.34 23.85
N GLU A 179 11.25 33.60 23.25
CA GLU A 179 9.98 32.97 23.61
C GLU A 179 9.83 31.67 22.78
N GLU A 180 10.24 30.53 23.36
CA GLU A 180 10.03 29.24 22.73
C GLU A 180 8.64 28.68 23.08
N GLU A 181 7.74 28.59 22.11
CA GLU A 181 6.47 27.94 22.27
C GLU A 181 6.65 26.41 22.23
N ILE A 182 6.51 25.76 23.39
CA ILE A 182 6.68 24.31 23.51
C ILE A 182 5.34 23.62 23.44
N TYR A 183 5.12 22.84 22.37
CA TYR A 183 3.92 22.01 22.21
C TYR A 183 4.22 20.57 22.61
N ARG A 184 3.30 19.95 23.35
CA ARG A 184 3.36 18.54 23.78
C ARG A 184 2.03 17.85 23.66
N VAL A 185 2.06 16.51 23.50
CA VAL A 185 0.88 15.66 23.68
C VAL A 185 0.75 15.34 25.16
N VAL A 186 -0.22 15.95 25.81
CA VAL A 186 -0.47 15.78 27.25
C VAL A 186 -1.64 14.80 27.44
N PRO A 187 -1.52 13.77 28.31
CA PRO A 187 -2.63 12.88 28.64
C PRO A 187 -3.85 13.65 29.15
N VAL A 188 -5.05 13.27 28.74
CA VAL A 188 -6.31 13.91 29.13
C VAL A 188 -7.39 12.90 29.44
N GLY A 189 -8.20 13.17 30.47
CA GLY A 189 -9.32 12.33 30.87
C GLY A 189 -8.94 10.98 31.43
N ASP A 190 -9.97 10.17 31.68
CA ASP A 190 -9.81 8.77 32.07
C ASP A 190 -9.55 7.91 30.83
N PRO A 191 -8.86 6.76 30.98
CA PRO A 191 -8.69 5.82 29.88
C PRO A 191 -10.03 5.35 29.30
N VAL A 192 -10.07 5.19 27.98
CA VAL A 192 -11.27 4.70 27.26
C VAL A 192 -11.05 3.29 26.73
N LYS A 193 -12.12 2.48 26.69
CA LYS A 193 -12.06 1.09 26.22
C LYS A 193 -12.46 1.00 24.76
N ILE A 194 -11.63 0.32 23.98
CA ILE A 194 -11.91 -0.12 22.61
C ILE A 194 -12.30 -1.60 22.69
N GLY A 195 -13.42 -1.98 22.08
CA GLY A 195 -13.88 -3.37 22.03
C GLY A 195 -12.90 -4.27 21.29
N ALA A 196 -13.10 -5.59 21.41
CA ALA A 196 -12.28 -6.58 20.69
C ALA A 196 -12.28 -6.28 19.17
N ALA A 197 -11.14 -6.56 18.54
CA ALA A 197 -11.01 -6.43 17.10
C ALA A 197 -11.97 -7.39 16.37
N VAL A 198 -12.53 -6.94 15.26
CA VAL A 198 -13.46 -7.71 14.42
C VAL A 198 -12.99 -7.65 12.96
N PRO A 199 -13.33 -8.65 12.13
CA PRO A 199 -13.12 -8.54 10.69
C PRO A 199 -13.85 -7.31 10.14
N LEU A 200 -13.12 -6.42 9.49
CA LEU A 200 -13.64 -5.18 8.94
C LEU A 200 -13.31 -5.09 7.45
N VAL A 201 -14.26 -4.57 6.68
CA VAL A 201 -14.02 -4.15 5.31
C VAL A 201 -13.97 -2.63 5.31
N ASP A 202 -12.80 -2.07 5.01
CA ASP A 202 -12.66 -0.62 4.85
C ASP A 202 -13.27 -0.20 3.50
N ASN A 203 -14.14 0.81 3.53
CA ASN A 203 -14.65 1.41 2.31
C ASN A 203 -13.63 2.44 1.80
N PRO A 204 -13.03 2.23 0.61
CA PRO A 204 -12.05 3.16 0.08
C PRO A 204 -12.62 4.56 -0.18
N VAL A 205 -13.92 4.69 -0.47
CA VAL A 205 -14.64 5.98 -0.51
C VAL A 205 -14.95 6.38 0.93
N HIS A 206 -13.91 6.75 1.68
CA HIS A 206 -13.97 6.91 3.13
C HIS A 206 -14.87 8.08 3.56
N CYS A 207 -14.82 9.19 2.83
CA CYS A 207 -15.63 10.38 3.13
C CYS A 207 -15.90 11.15 1.84
N LYS A 208 -17.17 11.43 1.57
CA LYS A 208 -17.61 12.33 0.51
C LYS A 208 -18.49 13.43 1.10
N LYS A 209 -18.23 14.70 0.76
CA LYS A 209 -18.95 15.87 1.29
C LYS A 209 -18.98 16.99 0.26
N THR A 210 -19.96 17.88 0.40
CA THR A 210 -19.90 19.24 -0.13
C THR A 210 -19.53 20.18 1.02
N LEU A 211 -18.52 21.01 0.83
CA LEU A 211 -18.06 22.01 1.79
C LEU A 211 -18.52 23.38 1.31
N THR A 212 -19.14 24.16 2.19
CA THR A 212 -19.48 25.58 1.90
C THR A 212 -18.34 26.45 2.45
N LEU A 213 -17.77 27.26 1.60
CA LEU A 213 -16.69 28.20 1.96
C LEU A 213 -17.28 29.47 2.57
N THR A 214 -16.42 30.33 3.11
CA THR A 214 -16.83 31.58 3.79
C THR A 214 -17.50 32.59 2.86
N ASP A 215 -17.24 32.52 1.57
CA ASP A 215 -17.86 33.34 0.52
C ASP A 215 -19.19 32.76 -0.01
N GLY A 216 -19.61 31.61 0.51
CA GLY A 216 -20.83 30.89 0.11
C GLY A 216 -20.66 29.97 -1.09
N SER A 217 -19.49 29.87 -1.71
CA SER A 217 -19.22 28.88 -2.76
C SER A 217 -19.16 27.46 -2.19
N GLU A 218 -19.45 26.46 -3.04
CA GLU A 218 -19.42 25.07 -2.65
C GLU A 218 -18.26 24.34 -3.35
N VAL A 219 -17.57 23.46 -2.62
CA VAL A 219 -16.44 22.65 -3.08
C VAL A 219 -16.72 21.18 -2.74
N GLY A 220 -16.46 20.28 -3.71
CA GLY A 220 -16.52 18.85 -3.47
C GLY A 220 -15.32 18.40 -2.63
N TYR A 221 -15.53 17.52 -1.65
CA TYR A 221 -14.47 16.86 -0.90
C TYR A 221 -14.63 15.34 -1.01
N LEU A 222 -13.56 14.66 -1.38
CA LEU A 222 -13.49 13.22 -1.42
C LEU A 222 -12.21 12.75 -0.72
N MET A 223 -12.35 11.93 0.33
CA MET A 223 -11.25 11.16 0.90
C MET A 223 -11.32 9.74 0.35
N TYR A 224 -10.29 9.35 -0.42
CA TYR A 224 -10.24 8.08 -1.14
C TYR A 224 -8.97 7.33 -0.77
N ASN A 225 -9.12 6.22 -0.02
CA ASN A 225 -8.00 5.53 0.63
C ASN A 225 -7.38 4.39 -0.21
N SER A 226 -8.08 3.91 -1.25
CA SER A 226 -7.55 2.89 -2.15
C SER A 226 -8.26 2.92 -3.50
N PHE A 227 -7.53 2.73 -4.60
CA PHE A 227 -8.11 2.59 -5.94
C PHE A 227 -8.63 1.16 -6.15
N THR A 228 -9.78 0.87 -5.54
CA THR A 228 -10.43 -0.44 -5.56
C THR A 228 -11.85 -0.30 -6.10
N ALA A 229 -12.22 -1.09 -7.10
CA ALA A 229 -13.52 -1.00 -7.77
C ALA A 229 -14.69 -1.48 -6.88
N GLY A 230 -14.46 -2.53 -6.10
CA GLY A 230 -15.49 -3.14 -5.26
C GLY A 230 -14.96 -4.30 -4.44
N THR A 231 -15.87 -5.16 -3.99
CA THR A 231 -15.57 -6.41 -3.29
C THR A 231 -15.75 -7.62 -4.21
N LYS A 232 -15.36 -8.82 -3.75
CA LYS A 232 -15.59 -10.07 -4.48
C LYS A 232 -17.09 -10.30 -4.76
N GLU A 233 -17.95 -9.95 -3.81
CA GLU A 233 -19.41 -10.10 -3.92
C GLU A 233 -20.06 -8.97 -4.72
N SER A 234 -19.43 -7.81 -4.79
CA SER A 234 -19.92 -6.61 -5.48
C SER A 234 -18.77 -5.87 -6.16
N PRO A 235 -18.31 -6.34 -7.34
CA PRO A 235 -17.07 -5.90 -7.97
C PRO A 235 -17.00 -4.40 -8.34
N GLU A 236 -18.15 -3.75 -8.53
CA GLU A 236 -18.26 -2.33 -8.92
C GLU A 236 -18.81 -1.43 -7.79
N LYS A 237 -18.91 -1.93 -6.58
CA LYS A 237 -19.54 -1.22 -5.45
C LYS A 237 -18.95 0.18 -5.24
N TYR A 238 -17.65 0.28 -5.15
CA TYR A 238 -16.98 1.54 -4.83
C TYR A 238 -16.88 2.48 -6.04
N ASN A 239 -16.75 1.92 -7.23
CA ASN A 239 -16.88 2.70 -8.47
C ASN A 239 -18.29 3.30 -8.60
N ALA A 240 -19.33 2.57 -8.20
CA ALA A 240 -20.70 3.10 -8.17
C ALA A 240 -20.83 4.28 -7.19
N GLU A 241 -20.21 4.18 -6.01
CA GLU A 241 -20.20 5.27 -5.03
C GLU A 241 -19.46 6.53 -5.55
N LEU A 242 -18.38 6.36 -6.32
CA LEU A 242 -17.68 7.46 -7.00
C LEU A 242 -18.55 8.10 -8.08
N ARG A 243 -19.30 7.28 -8.84
CA ARG A 243 -20.23 7.76 -9.87
C ARG A 243 -21.38 8.59 -9.27
N GLU A 244 -22.00 8.09 -8.19
CA GLU A 244 -23.01 8.81 -7.44
C GLU A 244 -22.50 10.16 -6.94
N TRP A 245 -21.28 10.17 -6.37
CA TRP A 245 -20.64 11.40 -5.91
C TRP A 245 -20.45 12.41 -7.04
N SER A 246 -19.98 11.97 -8.22
CA SER A 246 -19.82 12.86 -9.37
C SER A 246 -21.17 13.37 -9.91
N ASP A 247 -22.22 12.54 -9.90
CA ASP A 247 -23.57 12.94 -10.25
C ASP A 247 -24.13 14.01 -9.29
N GLU A 248 -23.90 13.85 -7.98
CA GLU A 248 -24.29 14.83 -6.96
C GLU A 248 -23.61 16.19 -7.15
N LEU A 249 -22.30 16.19 -7.42
CA LEU A 249 -21.56 17.44 -7.66
C LEU A 249 -21.98 18.12 -8.96
N ALA A 250 -22.18 17.33 -10.03
CA ALA A 250 -22.65 17.86 -11.32
C ALA A 250 -24.05 18.51 -11.20
N GLN A 251 -25.00 17.90 -10.44
CA GLN A 251 -26.32 18.47 -10.18
C GLN A 251 -26.22 19.82 -9.46
N LYS A 252 -25.21 20.01 -8.61
CA LYS A 252 -24.93 21.27 -7.91
C LYS A 252 -24.06 22.24 -8.69
N ASN A 253 -23.64 21.87 -9.91
CA ASN A 253 -22.72 22.64 -10.74
C ASN A 253 -21.40 22.99 -10.01
N ILE A 254 -20.83 22.00 -9.29
CA ILE A 254 -19.57 22.14 -8.57
C ILE A 254 -18.43 21.70 -9.47
N HIS A 255 -17.49 22.62 -9.73
CA HIS A 255 -16.31 22.44 -10.59
C HIS A 255 -14.99 22.57 -9.83
N GLU A 256 -15.03 22.57 -8.52
CA GLU A 256 -13.86 22.62 -7.65
C GLU A 256 -13.91 21.45 -6.65
N VAL A 257 -12.78 20.73 -6.53
CA VAL A 257 -12.69 19.52 -5.70
C VAL A 257 -11.42 19.54 -4.85
N ILE A 258 -11.55 19.09 -3.61
CA ILE A 258 -10.46 18.67 -2.74
C ILE A 258 -10.46 17.14 -2.72
N LEU A 259 -9.40 16.53 -3.25
CA LEU A 259 -9.19 15.09 -3.26
C LEU A 259 -8.13 14.73 -2.22
N ASP A 260 -8.55 14.02 -1.17
CA ASP A 260 -7.68 13.62 -0.07
C ASP A 260 -7.16 12.19 -0.29
N LEU A 261 -5.89 12.08 -0.69
CA LEU A 261 -5.19 10.85 -0.97
C LEU A 261 -4.06 10.57 0.05
N ARG A 262 -4.08 11.24 1.20
CA ARG A 262 -2.97 11.18 2.17
C ARG A 262 -2.66 9.77 2.66
N TYR A 263 -3.65 8.88 2.68
CA TYR A 263 -3.51 7.49 3.16
C TYR A 263 -3.68 6.47 2.04
N ASN A 264 -3.68 6.91 0.78
CA ASN A 264 -3.87 6.05 -0.38
C ASN A 264 -2.54 5.47 -0.88
N LYS A 265 -2.38 4.16 -0.75
CA LYS A 265 -1.15 3.42 -1.10
C LYS A 265 -1.18 2.82 -2.52
N GLY A 266 -2.22 3.11 -3.32
CA GLY A 266 -2.31 2.61 -4.68
C GLY A 266 -3.61 1.91 -5.02
N GLY A 267 -3.54 0.99 -5.97
CA GLY A 267 -4.63 0.15 -6.44
C GLY A 267 -4.71 0.02 -7.96
N SER A 268 -5.92 -0.17 -8.50
CA SER A 268 -6.17 -0.49 -9.90
C SER A 268 -6.03 0.73 -10.81
N ILE A 269 -5.40 0.52 -11.97
CA ILE A 269 -5.29 1.49 -13.06
C ILE A 269 -6.67 1.85 -13.62
N ASP A 270 -7.60 0.89 -13.69
CA ASP A 270 -8.96 1.13 -14.20
C ASP A 270 -9.71 2.13 -13.31
N CYS A 271 -9.50 2.04 -11.99
CA CYS A 271 -10.06 3.03 -11.06
C CYS A 271 -9.42 4.41 -11.22
N VAL A 272 -8.11 4.47 -11.53
CA VAL A 272 -7.42 5.73 -11.89
C VAL A 272 -8.04 6.32 -13.14
N GLN A 273 -8.24 5.51 -14.18
CA GLN A 273 -8.85 5.96 -15.43
C GLN A 273 -10.26 6.51 -15.21
N LEU A 274 -11.09 5.79 -14.43
CA LEU A 274 -12.44 6.23 -14.11
C LEU A 274 -12.44 7.58 -13.38
N LEU A 275 -11.70 7.68 -12.28
CA LEU A 275 -11.66 8.91 -11.48
C LEU A 275 -11.04 10.07 -12.27
N SER A 276 -9.96 9.82 -13.03
CA SER A 276 -9.36 10.84 -13.89
C SER A 276 -10.35 11.35 -14.95
N THR A 277 -11.15 10.46 -15.55
CA THR A 277 -12.20 10.84 -16.53
C THR A 277 -13.29 11.68 -15.89
N MET A 278 -13.64 11.44 -14.62
CA MET A 278 -14.59 12.29 -13.87
C MET A 278 -14.06 13.69 -13.61
N LEU A 279 -12.76 13.84 -13.35
CA LEU A 279 -12.15 15.07 -12.84
C LEU A 279 -11.56 15.97 -13.93
N VAL A 280 -11.10 15.39 -15.04
CA VAL A 280 -10.41 16.14 -16.11
C VAL A 280 -11.32 17.21 -16.73
N SER A 281 -10.73 18.29 -17.28
CA SER A 281 -11.50 19.23 -18.12
C SER A 281 -12.14 18.50 -19.30
N SER A 282 -13.41 18.84 -19.58
CA SER A 282 -14.21 18.23 -20.64
C SER A 282 -13.55 18.27 -22.04
N TYR A 283 -12.67 19.25 -22.25
CA TYR A 283 -11.87 19.37 -23.47
C TYR A 283 -10.98 18.13 -23.73
N TYR A 284 -10.53 17.45 -22.68
CA TYR A 284 -9.63 16.29 -22.79
C TYR A 284 -10.35 14.93 -22.84
N LEU A 285 -11.68 14.89 -22.75
CA LEU A 285 -12.42 13.64 -22.90
C LEU A 285 -12.10 12.98 -24.24
N ASP A 286 -11.94 11.66 -24.20
CA ASP A 286 -11.57 10.76 -25.30
C ASP A 286 -10.16 11.03 -25.89
N GLN A 287 -9.36 11.91 -25.27
CA GLN A 287 -7.95 12.10 -25.60
C GLN A 287 -7.05 11.20 -24.75
N THR A 288 -5.81 11.05 -25.17
CA THR A 288 -4.82 10.23 -24.48
C THR A 288 -4.58 10.72 -23.05
N MET A 289 -4.76 9.81 -22.10
CA MET A 289 -4.44 9.97 -20.70
C MET A 289 -2.98 9.60 -20.40
N GLY A 290 -2.53 8.47 -20.94
CA GLY A 290 -1.18 7.95 -20.78
C GLY A 290 -0.95 6.67 -21.57
N PHE A 291 0.24 6.10 -21.41
CA PHE A 291 0.65 4.85 -22.02
C PHE A 291 1.06 3.86 -20.95
N LEU A 292 0.65 2.60 -21.10
CA LEU A 292 1.17 1.47 -20.35
C LEU A 292 2.09 0.70 -21.28
N GLU A 293 3.38 0.76 -21.03
CA GLU A 293 4.40 0.05 -21.78
C GLU A 293 4.92 -1.11 -20.92
N TYR A 294 4.91 -2.30 -21.49
CA TYR A 294 5.43 -3.51 -20.87
C TYR A 294 6.89 -3.74 -21.26
N ASN A 295 7.50 -4.80 -20.77
CA ASN A 295 8.83 -5.18 -21.20
C ASN A 295 8.81 -5.65 -22.68
N ASP A 296 9.98 -5.75 -23.31
CA ASP A 296 10.12 -6.08 -24.73
C ASP A 296 9.59 -7.48 -25.14
N LYS A 297 9.31 -8.36 -24.17
CA LYS A 297 8.65 -9.66 -24.38
C LYS A 297 7.13 -9.56 -24.43
N ASN A 298 6.55 -8.44 -24.02
CA ASN A 298 5.11 -8.25 -23.83
C ASN A 298 4.58 -6.97 -24.52
N THR A 299 5.24 -6.50 -25.56
CA THR A 299 4.85 -5.28 -26.29
C THR A 299 3.47 -5.38 -26.95
N ASP A 300 2.96 -6.60 -27.16
CA ASP A 300 1.58 -6.87 -27.60
C ASP A 300 0.53 -6.50 -26.53
N LYS A 301 0.96 -6.28 -25.29
CA LYS A 301 0.11 -5.82 -24.17
C LYS A 301 0.16 -4.31 -23.96
N ASP A 302 0.96 -3.57 -24.71
CA ASP A 302 1.04 -2.12 -24.60
C ASP A 302 -0.33 -1.49 -24.87
N VAL A 303 -0.73 -0.57 -23.99
CA VAL A 303 -2.06 0.04 -24.05
C VAL A 303 -1.94 1.56 -23.99
N THR A 304 -2.64 2.24 -24.91
CA THR A 304 -2.92 3.67 -24.79
C THR A 304 -4.18 3.87 -23.97
N LEU A 305 -4.04 4.46 -22.80
CA LEU A 305 -5.16 4.87 -21.97
C LEU A 305 -5.71 6.23 -22.43
N THR A 306 -7.02 6.39 -22.39
CA THR A 306 -7.71 7.64 -22.69
C THR A 306 -8.58 8.09 -21.51
N PHE A 307 -8.97 9.35 -21.46
CA PHE A 307 -10.05 9.82 -20.59
C PHE A 307 -11.38 9.37 -21.19
N ASP A 308 -11.68 8.09 -21.09
CA ASP A 308 -12.76 7.43 -21.84
C ASP A 308 -14.15 7.85 -21.34
N SER A 309 -14.82 8.71 -22.11
CA SER A 309 -16.18 9.17 -21.81
C SER A 309 -17.21 8.04 -21.71
N LYS A 310 -16.96 6.88 -22.32
CA LYS A 310 -17.85 5.70 -22.25
C LYS A 310 -17.94 5.14 -20.83
N LEU A 311 -16.87 5.29 -20.03
CA LEU A 311 -16.88 4.85 -18.63
C LEU A 311 -17.98 5.56 -17.82
N LEU A 312 -18.37 6.77 -18.18
CA LEU A 312 -19.42 7.54 -17.53
C LEU A 312 -20.80 7.29 -18.14
N ASN A 313 -20.85 7.08 -19.45
CA ASN A 313 -22.12 6.92 -20.17
C ASN A 313 -22.79 5.56 -19.94
N THR A 314 -22.00 4.50 -19.71
CA THR A 314 -22.50 3.13 -19.63
C THR A 314 -23.04 2.78 -18.24
N SER A 315 -22.45 3.31 -17.17
CA SER A 315 -22.71 2.91 -15.79
C SER A 315 -23.04 4.07 -14.86
N GLY A 316 -23.34 5.25 -15.41
CA GLY A 316 -23.58 6.48 -14.64
C GLY A 316 -22.31 7.21 -14.29
N GLY A 317 -22.46 8.30 -13.53
CA GLY A 317 -21.42 9.26 -13.22
C GLY A 317 -21.30 10.38 -14.25
N LYS A 318 -20.65 11.46 -13.87
CA LYS A 318 -20.48 12.66 -14.70
C LYS A 318 -19.01 13.08 -14.75
N ASN A 319 -18.62 13.65 -15.87
CA ASN A 319 -17.44 14.50 -15.92
C ASN A 319 -17.78 15.84 -15.26
N LEU A 320 -16.95 16.23 -14.30
CA LEU A 320 -17.15 17.44 -13.49
C LEU A 320 -16.54 18.68 -14.16
N ASP A 321 -15.79 18.51 -15.24
CA ASP A 321 -15.13 19.60 -15.97
C ASP A 321 -14.43 20.58 -15.01
N LEU A 322 -13.53 20.02 -14.17
CA LEU A 322 -12.96 20.78 -13.06
C LEU A 322 -12.16 21.99 -13.52
N THR A 323 -12.38 23.11 -12.86
CA THR A 323 -11.53 24.30 -12.95
C THR A 323 -10.40 24.27 -11.92
N THR A 324 -10.66 23.67 -10.75
CA THR A 324 -9.68 23.56 -9.66
C THR A 324 -9.73 22.17 -9.03
N LEU A 325 -8.56 21.54 -8.91
CA LEU A 325 -8.37 20.33 -8.13
C LEU A 325 -7.25 20.54 -7.12
N ILE A 326 -7.55 20.39 -5.83
CA ILE A 326 -6.57 20.38 -4.76
C ILE A 326 -6.38 18.94 -4.32
N VAL A 327 -5.18 18.41 -4.42
CA VAL A 327 -4.85 17.05 -3.97
C VAL A 327 -4.06 17.11 -2.67
N LEU A 328 -4.61 16.48 -1.63
CA LEU A 328 -3.90 16.32 -0.35
C LEU A 328 -3.13 15.00 -0.40
N ILE A 329 -1.84 15.07 -0.22
CA ILE A 329 -0.93 13.93 -0.22
C ILE A 329 -0.17 13.83 1.10
N GLY A 330 0.40 12.66 1.37
CA GLY A 330 1.22 12.37 2.55
C GLY A 330 2.39 11.45 2.20
N GLY A 331 3.17 11.06 3.20
CA GLY A 331 4.30 10.15 3.03
C GLY A 331 3.92 8.73 2.59
N GLU A 332 2.65 8.36 2.71
CA GLU A 332 2.12 7.05 2.30
C GLU A 332 1.44 7.07 0.93
N THR A 333 1.25 8.25 0.33
CA THR A 333 0.65 8.38 -1.00
C THR A 333 1.60 7.80 -2.06
N ALA A 334 1.18 6.73 -2.76
CA ALA A 334 2.02 6.04 -3.73
C ALA A 334 1.21 5.35 -4.84
N GLY A 335 1.85 5.09 -5.98
CA GLY A 335 1.30 4.29 -7.09
C GLY A 335 0.14 4.95 -7.82
N ALA A 336 -1.08 4.43 -7.68
CA ALA A 336 -2.26 4.94 -8.38
C ALA A 336 -2.53 6.44 -8.15
N PRO A 337 -2.41 7.01 -6.93
CA PRO A 337 -2.45 8.45 -6.71
C PRO A 337 -1.44 9.25 -7.53
N GLU A 338 -0.20 8.78 -7.62
CA GLU A 338 0.85 9.45 -8.39
C GLU A 338 0.52 9.44 -9.87
N MET A 339 0.05 8.30 -10.38
CA MET A 339 -0.43 8.17 -11.76
C MET A 339 -1.58 9.14 -12.04
N LEU A 340 -2.59 9.23 -11.16
CA LEU A 340 -3.71 10.16 -11.30
C LEU A 340 -3.22 11.60 -11.41
N MET A 341 -2.37 12.05 -10.49
CA MET A 341 -1.83 13.41 -10.49
C MET A 341 -1.02 13.68 -11.74
N HIS A 342 -0.20 12.72 -12.17
CA HIS A 342 0.59 12.86 -13.40
C HIS A 342 -0.31 13.00 -14.64
N CYS A 343 -1.33 12.16 -14.76
CA CYS A 343 -2.26 12.20 -15.91
C CYS A 343 -3.10 13.47 -15.95
N LEU A 344 -3.46 14.06 -14.82
CA LEU A 344 -4.25 15.28 -14.73
C LEU A 344 -3.42 16.55 -14.82
N ASN A 345 -2.10 16.48 -14.64
CA ASN A 345 -1.22 17.64 -14.69
C ASN A 345 -1.31 18.36 -16.05
N GLY A 346 -1.58 19.67 -16.02
CA GLY A 346 -1.79 20.50 -17.22
C GLY A 346 -3.11 20.25 -17.96
N LYS A 347 -4.01 19.39 -17.42
CA LYS A 347 -5.32 19.08 -18.02
C LYS A 347 -6.50 19.56 -17.17
N ILE A 348 -6.20 20.20 -16.06
CA ILE A 348 -7.11 20.99 -15.22
C ILE A 348 -6.53 22.38 -15.11
N GLN A 349 -7.34 23.42 -15.05
CA GLN A 349 -6.86 24.80 -15.07
C GLN A 349 -5.95 25.13 -13.88
N LYS A 350 -6.26 24.55 -12.68
CA LYS A 350 -5.46 24.67 -11.47
C LYS A 350 -5.41 23.29 -10.79
N LEU A 351 -4.22 22.71 -10.70
CA LEU A 351 -3.93 21.46 -10.00
C LEU A 351 -2.96 21.74 -8.86
#